data_bfdb359f4f35f531de6393aeff8fd7a0
#
_entry.id   bfdb359f4f35f531de6393aeff8fd7a0
#
_cell.length_a   1.000
_cell.length_b   1.000
_cell.length_c   1.000
_cell.angle_alpha   90.00
_cell.angle_beta   90.00
_cell.angle_gamma   90.00
#
_symmetry.space_group_name_H-M   'P 1'
#
loop_
_entity.id
_entity.type
_entity.pdbx_description
1 polymer ?
#
loop_
_entity_poly.entity_id
_entity_poly.type
_entity_poly.pdbx_seq_one_letter_code
_entity_poly.pdbx_strand_id
1 'polypeptide(L)'
;VAQKIDGGRIGFLATSFLVVCLVGVFASSATPVPYARGLLKEQALDDALATAGKPGQQALLAALADRLGEQADLVIKGSGPLPPRIAQARQAARTEAMAEGQAESGQMRLLVVVTSIVCAIFGMAVSGVGRIR
;
A
#
# COMPACT_ATOMS: atom_id res chain seq x y z
N VAL A 1 -40.19 17.89 -26.18
CA VAL A 1 -39.79 18.96 -25.22
C VAL A 1 -38.33 18.80 -24.95
N ALA A 2 -37.47 19.64 -25.56
CA ALA A 2 -36.04 19.65 -25.31
C ALA A 2 -35.81 20.14 -23.89
N GLN A 3 -35.43 19.24 -23.00
CA GLN A 3 -35.05 19.58 -21.63
C GLN A 3 -33.75 20.39 -21.70
N LYS A 4 -33.83 21.68 -21.41
CA LYS A 4 -32.70 22.60 -21.40
C LYS A 4 -31.76 22.09 -20.30
N ILE A 5 -30.66 21.44 -20.69
CA ILE A 5 -29.70 20.88 -19.78
C ILE A 5 -28.96 22.07 -19.14
N ASP A 6 -29.22 22.33 -17.87
CA ASP A 6 -28.59 23.42 -17.13
C ASP A 6 -27.07 23.22 -17.12
N GLY A 7 -26.31 24.19 -17.63
CA GLY A 7 -24.85 24.16 -17.68
C GLY A 7 -24.21 23.91 -16.31
N GLY A 8 -24.90 24.33 -15.24
CA GLY A 8 -24.47 24.06 -13.87
C GLY A 8 -24.50 22.56 -13.49
N ARG A 9 -25.48 21.80 -14.00
CA ARG A 9 -25.55 20.34 -13.76
C ARG A 9 -24.45 19.58 -14.50
N ILE A 10 -24.15 20.00 -15.73
CA ILE A 10 -23.06 19.41 -16.51
C ILE A 10 -21.71 19.71 -15.82
N GLY A 11 -21.48 20.94 -15.39
CA GLY A 11 -20.28 21.33 -14.66
C GLY A 11 -20.11 20.55 -13.37
N PHE A 12 -21.18 20.35 -12.60
CA PHE A 12 -21.15 19.54 -11.37
C PHE A 12 -20.82 18.08 -11.63
N LEU A 13 -21.46 17.46 -12.61
CA LEU A 13 -21.19 16.07 -12.98
C LEU A 13 -19.75 15.88 -13.47
N ALA A 14 -19.26 16.79 -14.30
CA ALA A 14 -17.90 16.75 -14.81
C ALA A 14 -16.86 16.89 -13.67
N THR A 15 -17.07 17.84 -12.75
CA THR A 15 -16.17 18.06 -11.61
C THR A 15 -16.21 16.88 -10.65
N SER A 16 -17.39 16.35 -10.33
CA SER A 16 -17.55 15.18 -9.47
C SER A 16 -16.86 13.94 -10.07
N PHE A 17 -17.03 13.73 -11.37
CA PHE A 17 -16.38 12.63 -12.08
C PHE A 17 -14.86 12.79 -12.05
N LEU A 18 -14.34 13.99 -12.27
CA LEU A 18 -12.92 14.29 -12.27
C LEU A 18 -12.30 14.04 -10.89
N VAL A 19 -12.98 14.46 -9.81
CA VAL A 19 -12.52 14.21 -8.42
C VAL A 19 -12.50 12.72 -8.11
N VAL A 20 -13.56 11.98 -8.48
CA VAL A 20 -13.62 10.52 -8.25
C VAL A 20 -12.53 9.78 -9.03
N CYS A 21 -12.30 10.17 -10.30
CA CYS A 21 -11.21 9.60 -11.12
C CYS A 21 -9.84 9.89 -10.52
N LEU A 22 -9.59 11.12 -10.05
CA LEU A 22 -8.32 11.51 -9.43
C LEU A 22 -8.05 10.71 -8.15
N VAL A 23 -9.06 10.56 -7.30
CA VAL A 23 -8.97 9.73 -6.08
C VAL A 23 -8.75 8.26 -6.44
N GLY A 24 -9.44 7.74 -7.46
CA GLY A 24 -9.27 6.36 -7.94
C GLY A 24 -7.87 6.10 -8.48
N VAL A 25 -7.31 7.02 -9.28
CA VAL A 25 -5.94 6.92 -9.80
C VAL A 25 -4.92 7.00 -8.66
N PHE A 26 -5.12 7.91 -7.70
CA PHE A 26 -4.22 8.04 -6.54
C PHE A 26 -4.25 6.77 -5.67
N ALA A 27 -5.43 6.22 -5.41
CA ALA A 27 -5.61 4.98 -4.67
C ALA A 27 -4.96 3.78 -5.39
N SER A 28 -5.11 3.67 -6.70
CA SER A 28 -4.53 2.56 -7.48
C SER A 28 -3.01 2.66 -7.63
N SER A 29 -2.44 3.86 -7.61
CA SER A 29 -0.99 4.05 -7.70
C SER A 29 -0.26 3.80 -6.38
N ALA A 30 -0.97 3.89 -5.24
CA ALA A 30 -0.38 3.67 -3.92
C ALA A 30 -0.27 2.18 -3.51
N THR A 31 -1.03 1.29 -4.16
CA THR A 31 -1.20 -0.10 -3.71
C THR A 31 -0.19 -1.16 -4.20
N PRO A 32 0.61 -1.01 -5.28
CA PRO A 32 1.44 -2.11 -5.76
C PRO A 32 2.80 -2.27 -5.06
N VAL A 33 3.29 -1.27 -4.36
CA VAL A 33 4.66 -1.26 -3.83
C VAL A 33 4.89 -2.22 -2.65
N PRO A 34 3.99 -2.35 -1.65
CA PRO A 34 4.22 -3.25 -0.52
C PRO A 34 4.19 -4.73 -0.94
N TYR A 35 3.37 -5.10 -1.92
CA TYR A 35 3.27 -6.50 -2.37
C TYR A 35 4.54 -6.98 -3.07
N ALA A 36 5.12 -6.16 -3.94
CA ALA A 36 6.35 -6.48 -4.64
C ALA A 36 7.54 -6.59 -3.67
N ARG A 37 7.62 -5.71 -2.67
CA ARG A 37 8.65 -5.79 -1.62
C ARG A 37 8.53 -7.04 -0.77
N GLY A 38 7.32 -7.45 -0.39
CA GLY A 38 7.06 -8.68 0.35
C GLY A 38 7.55 -9.92 -0.39
N LEU A 39 7.25 -10.04 -1.69
CA LEU A 39 7.71 -11.13 -2.53
C LEU A 39 9.24 -11.18 -2.66
N LEU A 40 9.89 -10.03 -2.83
CA LEU A 40 11.35 -9.96 -2.92
C LEU A 40 12.04 -10.35 -1.60
N LYS A 41 11.46 -9.96 -0.45
CA LYS A 41 11.93 -10.38 0.87
C LYS A 41 11.76 -11.90 1.06
N GLU A 42 10.63 -12.47 0.69
CA GLU A 42 10.39 -13.93 0.75
C GLU A 42 11.39 -14.70 -0.12
N GLN A 43 11.63 -14.27 -1.36
CA GLN A 43 12.65 -14.87 -2.22
C GLN A 43 14.05 -14.77 -1.62
N ALA A 44 14.42 -13.64 -1.03
CA ALA A 44 15.71 -13.48 -0.38
C ALA A 44 15.88 -14.41 0.83
N LEU A 45 14.81 -14.68 1.59
CA LEU A 45 14.80 -15.65 2.69
C LEU A 45 14.94 -17.10 2.20
N ASP A 46 14.30 -17.44 1.07
CA ASP A 46 14.45 -18.75 0.45
C ASP A 46 15.86 -18.95 -0.12
N ASP A 47 16.42 -17.93 -0.78
CA ASP A 47 17.81 -17.92 -1.24
C ASP A 47 18.78 -18.08 -0.06
N ALA A 48 18.54 -17.39 1.07
CA ALA A 48 19.34 -17.54 2.28
C ALA A 48 19.24 -18.95 2.85
N LEU A 49 18.06 -19.57 2.88
CA LEU A 49 17.87 -20.95 3.33
C LEU A 49 18.63 -21.94 2.43
N ALA A 50 18.67 -21.70 1.13
CA ALA A 50 19.42 -22.51 0.17
C ALA A 50 20.94 -22.46 0.37
N THR A 51 21.47 -21.50 1.15
CA THR A 51 22.89 -21.45 1.52
C THR A 51 23.25 -22.35 2.70
N ALA A 52 22.27 -22.90 3.41
CA ALA A 52 22.47 -23.72 4.58
C ALA A 52 23.42 -24.92 4.28
N GLY A 53 24.48 -25.04 5.08
CA GLY A 53 25.45 -26.11 4.91
C GLY A 53 26.42 -25.97 3.74
N LYS A 54 26.35 -24.89 2.96
CA LYS A 54 27.30 -24.67 1.85
C LYS A 54 28.61 -24.05 2.35
N PRO A 55 29.75 -24.38 1.72
CA PRO A 55 31.01 -23.71 2.01
C PRO A 55 30.88 -22.22 1.66
N GLY A 56 31.41 -21.34 2.54
CA GLY A 56 31.27 -19.89 2.34
C GLY A 56 29.90 -19.30 2.67
N GLN A 57 29.06 -20.03 3.42
CA GLN A 57 27.70 -19.61 3.80
C GLN A 57 27.65 -18.15 4.28
N GLN A 58 28.61 -17.73 5.11
CA GLN A 58 28.65 -16.36 5.65
C GLN A 58 28.80 -15.30 4.55
N ALA A 59 29.65 -15.56 3.57
CA ALA A 59 29.83 -14.65 2.44
C ALA A 59 28.59 -14.61 1.53
N LEU A 60 27.94 -15.75 1.32
CA LEU A 60 26.69 -15.83 0.57
C LEU A 60 25.56 -15.07 1.27
N LEU A 61 25.44 -15.19 2.59
CA LEU A 61 24.45 -14.44 3.37
C LEU A 61 24.73 -12.94 3.36
N ALA A 62 26.01 -12.54 3.45
CA ALA A 62 26.40 -11.12 3.35
C ALA A 62 26.02 -10.52 1.98
N ALA A 63 26.13 -11.28 0.91
CA ALA A 63 25.70 -10.84 -0.43
C ALA A 63 24.18 -10.65 -0.55
N LEU A 64 23.39 -11.29 0.31
CA LEU A 64 21.93 -11.16 0.35
C LEU A 64 21.45 -10.05 1.32
N ALA A 65 22.38 -9.39 2.05
CA ALA A 65 22.03 -8.43 3.08
C ALA A 65 21.09 -7.31 2.60
N ASP A 66 21.38 -6.72 1.45
CA ASP A 66 20.56 -5.65 0.86
C ASP A 66 19.15 -6.12 0.51
N ARG A 67 19.01 -7.36 0.07
CA ARG A 67 17.70 -7.96 -0.27
C ARG A 67 16.90 -8.38 0.96
N LEU A 68 17.59 -8.76 2.04
CA LEU A 68 16.99 -9.10 3.33
C LEU A 68 16.52 -7.86 4.11
N GLY A 69 17.13 -6.70 3.87
CA GLY A 69 16.77 -5.44 4.52
C GLY A 69 16.88 -5.53 6.04
N GLU A 70 15.84 -5.17 6.77
CA GLU A 70 15.82 -5.15 8.25
C GLU A 70 16.01 -6.53 8.89
N GLN A 71 15.68 -7.62 8.19
CA GLN A 71 15.89 -8.98 8.66
C GLN A 71 17.33 -9.48 8.48
N ALA A 72 18.19 -8.72 7.79
CA ALA A 72 19.58 -9.10 7.52
C ALA A 72 20.35 -9.38 8.81
N ASP A 73 20.23 -8.55 9.82
CA ASP A 73 20.93 -8.72 11.09
C ASP A 73 20.53 -10.00 11.81
N LEU A 74 19.27 -10.34 11.80
CA LEU A 74 18.77 -11.57 12.43
C LEU A 74 19.23 -12.81 11.69
N VAL A 75 19.28 -12.77 10.36
CA VAL A 75 19.71 -13.89 9.52
C VAL A 75 21.23 -14.04 9.52
N ILE A 76 22.01 -12.95 9.48
CA ILE A 76 23.46 -12.97 9.34
C ILE A 76 24.16 -13.09 10.70
N LYS A 77 23.77 -12.26 11.67
CA LYS A 77 24.42 -12.13 12.99
C LYS A 77 23.77 -12.99 14.07
N GLY A 78 22.58 -13.55 13.83
CA GLY A 78 21.87 -14.37 14.81
C GLY A 78 22.69 -15.59 15.24
N SER A 79 22.57 -15.98 16.51
CA SER A 79 23.18 -17.20 17.05
C SER A 79 22.32 -18.44 16.76
N GLY A 80 22.98 -19.57 16.51
CA GLY A 80 22.31 -20.86 16.28
C GLY A 80 22.19 -21.24 14.81
N PRO A 81 21.53 -22.37 14.52
CA PRO A 81 21.38 -22.88 13.16
C PRO A 81 20.55 -21.94 12.27
N LEU A 82 20.86 -21.93 10.97
CA LEU A 82 20.24 -21.01 10.01
C LEU A 82 18.72 -21.20 9.82
N PRO A 83 18.18 -22.44 9.77
CA PRO A 83 16.74 -22.62 9.53
C PRO A 83 15.81 -21.94 10.54
N PRO A 84 16.01 -22.05 11.89
CA PRO A 84 15.15 -21.33 12.83
C PRO A 84 15.32 -19.81 12.77
N ARG A 85 16.52 -19.29 12.45
CA ARG A 85 16.72 -17.85 12.25
C ARG A 85 15.90 -17.32 11.06
N ILE A 86 15.87 -18.06 9.97
CA ILE A 86 15.06 -17.73 8.80
C ILE A 86 13.57 -17.83 9.12
N ALA A 87 13.13 -18.81 9.90
CA ALA A 87 11.73 -18.90 10.34
C ALA A 87 11.32 -17.67 11.17
N GLN A 88 12.18 -17.22 12.09
CA GLN A 88 11.97 -16.00 12.87
C GLN A 88 11.94 -14.75 11.97
N ALA A 89 12.87 -14.62 11.03
CA ALA A 89 12.91 -13.51 10.09
C ALA A 89 11.66 -13.45 9.22
N ARG A 90 11.17 -14.61 8.77
CA ARG A 90 9.92 -14.72 8.00
C ARG A 90 8.70 -14.29 8.82
N GLN A 91 8.65 -14.68 10.08
CA GLN A 91 7.57 -14.26 10.97
C GLN A 91 7.63 -12.76 11.26
N ALA A 92 8.81 -12.20 11.51
CA ALA A 92 8.99 -10.75 11.68
C ALA A 92 8.57 -9.97 10.43
N ALA A 93 8.98 -10.41 9.24
CA ALA A 93 8.59 -9.78 7.97
C ALA A 93 7.06 -9.81 7.74
N ARG A 94 6.39 -10.90 8.15
CA ARG A 94 4.92 -11.00 8.06
C ARG A 94 4.21 -10.07 9.02
N THR A 95 4.68 -9.96 10.27
CA THR A 95 4.10 -9.03 11.24
C THR A 95 4.29 -7.58 10.83
N GLU A 96 5.44 -7.23 10.28
CA GLU A 96 5.73 -5.92 9.71
C GLU A 96 4.79 -5.60 8.53
N ALA A 97 4.65 -6.52 7.56
CA ALA A 97 3.76 -6.36 6.43
C ALA A 97 2.28 -6.20 6.84
N MET A 98 1.85 -6.92 7.90
CA MET A 98 0.50 -6.76 8.45
C MET A 98 0.31 -5.39 9.10
N ALA A 99 1.30 -4.90 9.85
CA ALA A 99 1.25 -3.59 10.49
C ALA A 99 1.22 -2.46 9.44
N GLU A 100 2.04 -2.55 8.39
CA GLU A 100 2.02 -1.62 7.26
C GLU A 100 0.66 -1.65 6.55
N GLY A 101 0.13 -2.82 6.24
CA GLY A 101 -1.18 -2.97 5.60
C GLY A 101 -2.33 -2.40 6.44
N GLN A 102 -2.27 -2.51 7.77
CA GLN A 102 -3.24 -1.89 8.66
C GLN A 102 -3.13 -0.36 8.66
N ALA A 103 -1.92 0.19 8.67
CA ALA A 103 -1.69 1.63 8.60
C ALA A 103 -2.19 2.21 7.28
N GLU A 104 -1.89 1.56 6.15
CA GLU A 104 -2.36 1.98 4.82
C GLU A 104 -3.89 1.89 4.69
N SER A 105 -4.50 0.83 5.24
CA SER A 105 -5.96 0.70 5.23
C SER A 105 -6.65 1.81 6.05
N GLY A 106 -6.03 2.26 7.12
CA GLY A 106 -6.48 3.39 7.92
C GLY A 106 -6.45 4.71 7.12
N GLN A 107 -5.38 4.97 6.40
CA GLN A 107 -5.25 6.14 5.52
C GLN A 107 -6.28 6.12 4.38
N MET A 108 -6.49 4.96 3.76
CA MET A 108 -7.51 4.80 2.71
C MET A 108 -8.91 5.08 3.23
N ARG A 109 -9.27 4.57 4.42
CA ARG A 109 -10.57 4.86 5.05
C ARG A 109 -10.74 6.34 5.33
N LEU A 110 -9.72 7.00 5.85
CA LEU A 110 -9.74 8.44 6.10
C LEU A 110 -9.95 9.22 4.79
N LEU A 111 -9.26 8.84 3.73
CA LEU A 111 -9.34 9.48 2.41
C LEU A 111 -10.75 9.32 1.81
N VAL A 112 -11.36 8.15 1.92
CA VAL A 112 -12.75 7.90 1.49
C VAL A 112 -13.73 8.75 2.31
N VAL A 113 -13.58 8.82 3.62
CA VAL A 113 -14.46 9.62 4.49
C VAL A 113 -14.34 11.10 4.15
N VAL A 114 -13.12 11.63 4.04
CA VAL A 114 -12.90 13.05 3.68
C VAL A 114 -13.48 13.38 2.32
N THR A 115 -13.25 12.53 1.31
CA THR A 115 -13.81 12.72 -0.03
C THR A 115 -15.33 12.70 -0.02
N SER A 116 -15.93 11.78 0.74
CA SER A 116 -17.39 11.68 0.88
C SER A 116 -17.99 12.94 1.52
N ILE A 117 -17.32 13.50 2.55
CA ILE A 117 -17.74 14.75 3.20
C ILE A 117 -17.66 15.92 2.21
N VAL A 118 -16.55 16.03 1.49
CA VAL A 118 -16.37 17.10 0.49
C VAL A 118 -17.44 16.99 -0.60
N CYS A 119 -17.72 15.81 -1.13
CA CYS A 119 -18.78 15.59 -2.10
C CYS A 119 -20.17 15.95 -1.55
N ALA A 120 -20.46 15.62 -0.29
CA ALA A 120 -21.71 15.95 0.37
C ALA A 120 -21.90 17.47 0.53
N ILE A 121 -20.85 18.20 0.96
CA ILE A 121 -20.86 19.67 1.09
C ILE A 121 -21.10 20.31 -0.28
N PHE A 122 -20.40 19.86 -1.31
CA PHE A 122 -20.59 20.37 -2.68
C PHE A 122 -22.00 20.09 -3.20
N GLY A 123 -22.53 18.90 -2.97
CA GLY A 123 -23.90 18.53 -3.34
C GLY A 123 -24.94 19.41 -2.65
N MET A 124 -24.76 19.73 -1.36
CA MET A 124 -25.64 20.64 -0.65
C MET A 124 -25.53 22.08 -1.17
N ALA A 125 -24.33 22.57 -1.45
CA ALA A 125 -24.12 23.93 -1.97
C ALA A 125 -24.80 24.10 -3.34
N VAL A 126 -24.69 23.13 -4.25
CA VAL A 126 -25.32 23.18 -5.57
C VAL A 126 -26.83 23.04 -5.48
N SER A 127 -27.36 22.22 -4.57
CA SER A 127 -28.79 22.06 -4.33
C SER A 127 -29.42 23.30 -3.68
N GLY A 128 -28.65 24.02 -2.83
CA GLY A 128 -29.08 25.25 -2.19
C GLY A 128 -29.20 26.45 -3.13
N VAL A 129 -28.33 26.55 -4.13
CA VAL A 129 -28.35 27.64 -5.13
C VAL A 129 -29.59 27.60 -6.04
N GLY A 130 -30.20 26.41 -6.22
CA GLY A 130 -31.43 26.25 -7.01
C GLY A 130 -32.72 26.67 -6.30
N ARG A 131 -32.67 27.01 -5.00
CA ARG A 131 -33.86 27.31 -4.19
C ARG A 131 -34.08 28.79 -3.89
N ILE A 132 -33.15 29.65 -4.30
CA ILE A 132 -33.27 31.12 -4.15
C ILE A 132 -33.65 31.73 -5.52
N ARG A 133 -34.80 31.32 -6.07
CA ARG A 133 -35.53 32.02 -7.15
C ARG A 133 -37.01 31.76 -7.02
#